data_852d12ededa5050fe01d78976d0a7108
#
_entry.id   852d12ededa5050fe01d78976d0a7108
#
_cell.length_a   1.000
_cell.length_b   1.000
_cell.length_c   1.000
_cell.angle_alpha   90.00
_cell.angle_beta   90.00
_cell.angle_gamma   90.00
#
_symmetry.space_group_name_H-M   'P 1'
#
loop_
_entity.id
_entity.type
_entity.pdbx_description
1 polymer ?
#
loop_
_entity_poly.entity_id
_entity_poly.type
_entity_poly.pdbx_seq_one_letter_code
_entity_poly.pdbx_strand_id
1 'polypeptide(L)'
;VIEFANAGGKVFGVCNGFQILCESHLLPGGLLRNGHQQFICKNVFITNETGSPFKIPVAHGEGRYYADEKTLDALENNGQVIFYYCDEKGSITKEANPNGSTRNIAGICNEGRNVFGMMPHPERACSAVLGNTDGQEILKNLLMATELVS
;
A
#
# COMPACT_ATOMS: atom_id res chain seq x y z
N VAL A 1 -15.03 -0.60 -12.78
CA VAL A 1 -13.74 -0.10 -12.24
C VAL A 1 -12.68 -0.03 -13.34
N ILE A 2 -12.48 -1.11 -14.13
CA ILE A 2 -11.45 -1.18 -15.19
C ILE A 2 -11.62 -0.06 -16.21
N GLU A 3 -12.79 0.11 -16.80
CA GLU A 3 -13.07 1.17 -17.76
C GLU A 3 -12.83 2.57 -17.20
N PHE A 4 -13.25 2.79 -15.94
CA PHE A 4 -13.04 4.06 -15.24
C PHE A 4 -11.56 4.34 -15.02
N ALA A 5 -10.80 3.34 -14.59
CA ALA A 5 -9.35 3.46 -14.39
C ALA A 5 -8.62 3.73 -15.72
N ASN A 6 -8.98 3.00 -16.78
CA ASN A 6 -8.38 3.19 -18.11
C ASN A 6 -8.71 4.55 -18.73
N ALA A 7 -9.83 5.15 -18.35
CA ALA A 7 -10.18 6.53 -18.73
C ALA A 7 -9.47 7.61 -17.88
N GLY A 8 -8.53 7.20 -17.00
CA GLY A 8 -7.79 8.12 -16.13
C GLY A 8 -8.47 8.42 -14.79
N GLY A 9 -9.58 7.73 -14.48
CA GLY A 9 -10.27 7.86 -13.21
C GLY A 9 -9.40 7.35 -12.05
N LYS A 10 -9.45 8.06 -10.92
CA LYS A 10 -8.68 7.69 -9.72
C LYS A 10 -9.35 6.52 -9.00
N VAL A 11 -8.58 5.46 -8.76
CA VAL A 11 -9.03 4.26 -8.04
C VAL A 11 -8.09 3.99 -6.88
N PHE A 12 -8.65 3.79 -5.71
CA PHE A 12 -7.91 3.46 -4.50
C PHE A 12 -8.47 2.20 -3.86
N GLY A 13 -7.66 1.15 -3.78
CA GLY A 13 -8.01 -0.14 -3.21
C GLY A 13 -7.27 -0.42 -1.91
N VAL A 14 -8.01 -0.64 -0.83
CA VAL A 14 -7.46 -0.98 0.49
C VAL A 14 -7.81 -2.42 0.83
N CYS A 15 -6.83 -3.18 1.32
CA CYS A 15 -6.99 -4.57 1.76
C CYS A 15 -7.58 -5.44 0.64
N ASN A 16 -8.84 -5.88 0.75
CA ASN A 16 -9.54 -6.61 -0.31
C ASN A 16 -9.62 -5.82 -1.62
N GLY A 17 -9.73 -4.50 -1.54
CA GLY A 17 -9.68 -3.62 -2.72
C GLY A 17 -8.35 -3.72 -3.47
N PHE A 18 -7.23 -3.78 -2.75
CA PHE A 18 -5.91 -4.02 -3.35
C PHE A 18 -5.85 -5.38 -4.04
N GLN A 19 -6.37 -6.42 -3.40
CA GLN A 19 -6.46 -7.75 -4.01
C GLN A 19 -7.26 -7.73 -5.32
N ILE A 20 -8.42 -7.10 -5.33
CA ILE A 20 -9.25 -6.93 -6.53
C ILE A 20 -8.51 -6.21 -7.65
N LEU A 21 -7.74 -5.16 -7.33
CA LEU A 21 -6.94 -4.42 -8.31
C LEU A 21 -5.83 -5.28 -8.93
N CYS A 22 -5.21 -6.16 -8.16
CA CYS A 22 -4.23 -7.13 -8.68
C CYS A 22 -4.90 -8.21 -9.54
N GLU A 23 -6.02 -8.78 -9.09
CA GLU A 23 -6.77 -9.81 -9.83
C GLU A 23 -7.36 -9.30 -11.14
N SER A 24 -7.74 -8.02 -11.20
CA SER A 24 -8.22 -7.36 -12.41
C SER A 24 -7.11 -6.86 -13.33
N HIS A 25 -5.84 -7.12 -12.98
CA HIS A 25 -4.64 -6.67 -13.70
C HIS A 25 -4.49 -5.14 -13.83
N LEU A 26 -5.17 -4.36 -13.01
CA LEU A 26 -4.95 -2.92 -12.90
C LEU A 26 -3.66 -2.59 -12.14
N LEU A 27 -3.24 -3.50 -11.26
CA LEU A 27 -1.96 -3.47 -10.56
C LEU A 27 -1.20 -4.78 -10.79
N PRO A 28 0.14 -4.75 -10.91
CA PRO A 28 0.94 -5.96 -11.07
C PRO A 28 1.08 -6.75 -9.76
N GLY A 29 1.37 -8.04 -9.88
CA GLY A 29 1.57 -8.92 -8.73
C GLY A 29 0.28 -9.51 -8.17
N GLY A 30 0.32 -9.97 -6.95
CA GLY A 30 -0.81 -10.58 -6.26
C GLY A 30 -0.65 -10.59 -4.74
N LEU A 31 -1.72 -10.92 -4.05
CA LEU A 31 -1.73 -11.06 -2.61
C LEU A 31 -1.86 -12.53 -2.23
N LEU A 32 -1.00 -12.99 -1.37
CA LEU A 32 -0.93 -14.35 -0.85
C LEU A 32 -1.28 -14.37 0.64
N ARG A 33 -1.48 -15.56 1.18
CA ARG A 33 -1.63 -15.75 2.62
C ARG A 33 -0.42 -15.19 3.36
N ASN A 34 -0.66 -14.62 4.54
CA ASN A 34 0.41 -14.17 5.43
C ASN A 34 1.45 -15.28 5.63
N GLY A 35 2.72 -14.93 5.67
CA GLY A 35 3.82 -15.91 5.76
C GLY A 35 3.71 -16.85 6.96
N HIS A 36 3.13 -16.39 8.05
CA HIS A 36 2.85 -17.20 9.26
C HIS A 36 1.47 -17.86 9.26
N GLN A 37 0.70 -17.77 8.16
CA GLN A 37 -0.63 -18.35 7.95
C GLN A 37 -1.70 -17.94 8.97
N GLN A 38 -1.51 -16.83 9.68
CA GLN A 38 -2.45 -16.32 10.66
C GLN A 38 -3.05 -14.99 10.21
N PHE A 39 -4.28 -14.74 10.65
CA PHE A 39 -4.88 -13.41 10.54
C PHE A 39 -4.18 -12.45 11.50
N ILE A 40 -3.87 -11.25 11.02
CA ILE A 40 -3.29 -10.19 11.84
C ILE A 40 -4.24 -9.00 11.94
N CYS A 41 -4.33 -8.42 13.12
CA CYS A 41 -5.07 -7.20 13.39
C CYS A 41 -4.24 -6.37 14.39
N LYS A 42 -3.48 -5.42 13.90
CA LYS A 42 -2.60 -4.56 14.71
C LYS A 42 -2.24 -3.27 13.99
N ASN A 43 -1.68 -2.32 14.72
CA ASN A 43 -1.02 -1.18 14.10
C ASN A 43 0.37 -1.57 13.58
N VAL A 44 0.71 -1.09 12.40
CA VAL A 44 2.04 -1.19 11.80
C VAL A 44 2.54 0.21 11.43
N PHE A 45 3.82 0.33 11.16
CA PHE A 45 4.39 1.54 10.59
C PHE A 45 4.67 1.32 9.11
N ILE A 46 4.36 2.32 8.30
CA ILE A 46 4.70 2.38 6.88
C ILE A 46 5.39 3.69 6.57
N THR A 47 6.26 3.68 5.59
CA THR A 47 6.98 4.88 5.13
C THR A 47 6.90 5.00 3.62
N ASN A 48 7.01 6.22 3.14
CA ASN A 48 7.17 6.57 1.73
C ASN A 48 8.58 7.13 1.47
N GLU A 49 8.79 7.77 0.34
CA GLU A 49 10.08 8.38 -0.04
C GLU A 49 10.59 9.43 0.95
N THR A 50 9.72 10.05 1.73
CA THR A 50 10.13 11.07 2.72
C THR A 50 10.81 10.47 3.95
N GLY A 51 10.67 9.16 4.17
CA GLY A 51 11.22 8.45 5.31
C GLY A 51 10.50 8.66 6.63
N SER A 52 9.46 9.49 6.67
CA SER A 52 8.63 9.69 7.88
C SER A 52 7.67 8.50 8.05
N PRO A 53 7.63 7.87 9.24
CA PRO A 53 6.72 6.74 9.46
C PRO A 53 5.29 7.21 9.76
N PHE A 54 4.33 6.47 9.20
CA PHE A 54 2.90 6.58 9.50
C PHE A 54 2.45 5.34 10.27
N LYS A 55 1.70 5.51 11.35
CA LYS A 55 1.12 4.43 12.14
C LYS A 55 -0.28 4.11 11.64
N ILE A 56 -0.44 2.96 10.98
CA ILE A 56 -1.68 2.59 10.30
C ILE A 56 -2.10 1.17 10.71
N PRO A 57 -3.39 0.91 10.97
CA PRO A 57 -3.86 -0.44 11.28
C PRO A 57 -3.88 -1.35 10.05
N VAL A 58 -3.58 -2.63 10.27
CA VAL A 58 -3.78 -3.72 9.33
C VAL A 58 -4.74 -4.76 9.91
N ALA A 59 -5.56 -5.35 9.06
CA ALA A 59 -6.47 -6.44 9.41
C ALA A 59 -6.66 -7.37 8.22
N HIS A 60 -5.86 -8.44 8.13
CA HIS A 60 -5.90 -9.36 6.99
C HIS A 60 -5.28 -10.74 7.29
N GLY A 61 -5.77 -11.77 6.61
CA GLY A 61 -5.15 -13.10 6.54
C GLY A 61 -4.35 -13.33 5.27
N GLU A 62 -4.63 -12.57 4.22
CA GLU A 62 -4.04 -12.64 2.89
C GLU A 62 -3.53 -11.25 2.47
N GLY A 63 -2.44 -10.81 3.08
CA GLY A 63 -1.86 -9.49 2.84
C GLY A 63 -0.42 -9.51 2.37
N ARG A 64 0.13 -10.69 2.08
CA ARG A 64 1.48 -10.86 1.60
C ARG A 64 1.59 -10.53 0.12
N TYR A 65 2.07 -9.34 -0.20
CA TYR A 65 2.31 -8.96 -1.59
C TYR A 65 3.45 -9.78 -2.19
N TYR A 66 3.21 -10.26 -3.41
CA TYR A 66 4.17 -11.04 -4.18
C TYR A 66 4.16 -10.61 -5.65
N ALA A 67 5.34 -10.47 -6.23
CA ALA A 67 5.57 -10.34 -7.66
C ALA A 67 6.92 -10.98 -8.02
N ASP A 68 7.15 -11.26 -9.30
CA ASP A 68 8.45 -11.75 -9.74
C ASP A 68 9.52 -10.64 -9.66
N GLU A 69 10.79 -11.02 -9.65
CA GLU A 69 11.91 -10.08 -9.49
C GLU A 69 11.92 -8.99 -10.58
N LYS A 70 11.59 -9.33 -11.82
CA LYS A 70 11.52 -8.36 -12.92
C LYS A 70 10.44 -7.31 -12.68
N THR A 71 9.27 -7.73 -12.22
CA THR A 71 8.16 -6.82 -11.86
C THR A 71 8.55 -5.95 -10.68
N LEU A 72 9.18 -6.53 -9.63
CA LEU A 72 9.64 -5.78 -8.46
C LEU A 72 10.67 -4.71 -8.83
N ASP A 73 11.64 -5.06 -9.67
CA ASP A 73 12.64 -4.11 -10.16
C ASP A 73 11.99 -2.96 -10.96
N ALA A 74 11.02 -3.28 -11.82
CA ALA A 74 10.28 -2.28 -12.58
C ALA A 74 9.49 -1.33 -11.66
N LEU A 75 8.80 -1.87 -10.65
CA LEU A 75 8.05 -1.07 -9.68
C LEU A 75 8.95 -0.10 -8.91
N GLU A 76 10.10 -0.57 -8.44
CA GLU A 76 11.05 0.28 -7.71
C GLU A 76 11.72 1.32 -8.63
N ASN A 77 12.17 0.92 -9.81
CA ASN A 77 12.82 1.82 -10.77
C ASN A 77 11.86 2.91 -11.28
N ASN A 78 10.58 2.62 -11.42
CA ASN A 78 9.57 3.58 -11.86
C ASN A 78 8.96 4.41 -10.72
N GLY A 79 9.38 4.18 -9.46
CA GLY A 79 8.79 4.85 -8.28
C GLY A 79 7.33 4.49 -8.05
N GLN A 80 6.93 3.27 -8.40
CA GLN A 80 5.56 2.78 -8.25
C GLN A 80 5.29 2.12 -6.90
N VAL A 81 6.31 1.88 -6.07
CA VAL A 81 6.12 1.47 -4.68
C VAL A 81 5.87 2.71 -3.85
N ILE A 82 4.63 2.87 -3.38
CA ILE A 82 4.20 4.07 -2.65
C ILE A 82 4.45 3.97 -1.14
N PHE A 83 4.40 2.76 -0.58
CA PHE A 83 4.65 2.50 0.84
C PHE A 83 5.41 1.20 1.07
N TYR A 84 6.31 1.25 2.06
CA TYR A 84 7.01 0.10 2.62
C TYR A 84 6.68 -0.07 4.10
N TYR A 85 6.61 -1.30 4.59
CA TYR A 85 6.58 -1.56 6.03
C TYR A 85 7.91 -1.16 6.65
N CYS A 86 7.85 -0.45 7.76
CA CYS A 86 9.02 0.04 8.48
C CYS A 86 8.84 -0.08 10.00
N ASP A 87 9.88 0.23 10.75
CA ASP A 87 9.82 0.38 12.19
C ASP A 87 9.36 1.79 12.61
N GLU A 88 9.27 2.05 13.90
CA GLU A 88 8.86 3.36 14.45
C GLU A 88 9.76 4.52 14.02
N LYS A 89 10.99 4.23 13.60
CA LYS A 89 11.97 5.22 13.14
C LYS A 89 11.94 5.45 11.64
N GLY A 90 11.11 4.71 10.92
CA GLY A 90 11.04 4.76 9.45
C GLY A 90 12.06 3.85 8.75
N SER A 91 12.75 2.98 9.48
CA SER A 91 13.71 2.04 8.89
C SER A 91 13.01 0.80 8.35
N ILE A 92 13.32 0.43 7.11
CA ILE A 92 12.75 -0.76 6.46
C ILE A 92 13.54 -1.98 6.93
N THR A 93 12.96 -2.75 7.84
CA THR A 93 13.60 -3.94 8.43
C THR A 93 12.75 -5.19 8.20
N LYS A 94 13.38 -6.35 8.27
CA LYS A 94 12.68 -7.63 8.16
C LYS A 94 11.68 -7.82 9.31
N GLU A 95 12.04 -7.38 10.50
CA GLU A 95 11.24 -7.48 11.72
C GLU A 95 9.97 -6.60 11.66
N ALA A 96 10.04 -5.50 10.92
CA ALA A 96 8.91 -4.60 10.72
C ALA A 96 7.88 -5.14 9.71
N ASN A 97 8.24 -6.16 8.93
CA ASN A 97 7.35 -6.78 7.94
C ASN A 97 6.33 -7.69 8.64
N PRO A 98 5.02 -7.33 8.65
CA PRO A 98 4.04 -8.06 9.45
C PRO A 98 3.56 -9.36 8.83
N ASN A 99 3.73 -9.56 7.52
CA ASN A 99 3.04 -10.61 6.77
C ASN A 99 3.92 -11.38 5.77
N GLY A 100 5.20 -11.04 5.67
CA GLY A 100 6.12 -11.64 4.71
C GLY A 100 6.03 -11.05 3.30
N SER A 101 5.45 -9.85 3.15
CA SER A 101 5.40 -9.12 1.88
C SER A 101 6.79 -8.99 1.25
N THR A 102 6.90 -9.24 -0.04
CA THR A 102 8.16 -9.16 -0.76
C THR A 102 8.72 -7.73 -0.70
N ARG A 103 10.00 -7.60 -0.34
CA ARG A 103 10.71 -6.31 -0.20
C ARG A 103 9.99 -5.32 0.74
N ASN A 104 9.26 -5.80 1.73
CA ASN A 104 8.47 -4.97 2.66
C ASN A 104 7.41 -4.08 1.98
N ILE A 105 6.99 -4.38 0.76
CA ILE A 105 6.01 -3.58 0.03
C ILE A 105 4.66 -3.61 0.75
N ALA A 106 4.15 -2.43 1.10
CA ALA A 106 2.85 -2.24 1.73
C ALA A 106 1.80 -1.66 0.78
N GLY A 107 2.23 -0.98 -0.28
CA GLY A 107 1.35 -0.40 -1.29
C GLY A 107 2.10 -0.01 -2.56
N ILE A 108 1.38 -0.08 -3.68
CA ILE A 108 1.88 0.24 -5.02
C ILE A 108 0.88 1.08 -5.82
N CYS A 109 1.35 1.68 -6.90
CA CYS A 109 0.48 2.29 -7.92
C CYS A 109 0.79 1.75 -9.33
N ASN A 110 -0.10 2.03 -10.27
CA ASN A 110 0.13 1.75 -11.68
C ASN A 110 1.05 2.81 -12.32
N GLU A 111 1.49 2.58 -13.55
CA GLU A 111 2.34 3.52 -14.29
C GLU A 111 1.65 4.88 -14.49
N GLY A 112 0.34 4.89 -14.73
CA GLY A 112 -0.47 6.11 -14.90
C GLY A 112 -0.70 6.90 -13.61
N ARG A 113 -0.31 6.37 -12.45
CA ARG A 113 -0.47 6.98 -11.12
C ARG A 113 -1.90 7.41 -10.79
N ASN A 114 -2.85 6.67 -11.30
CA ASN A 114 -4.28 6.87 -11.01
C ASN A 114 -4.94 5.67 -10.33
N VAL A 115 -4.24 4.54 -10.24
CA VAL A 115 -4.68 3.34 -9.51
C VAL A 115 -3.69 3.05 -8.40
N PHE A 116 -4.17 3.03 -7.16
CA PHE A 116 -3.38 2.83 -5.96
C PHE A 116 -3.94 1.66 -5.16
N GLY A 117 -3.07 0.80 -4.66
CA GLY A 117 -3.44 -0.31 -3.79
C GLY A 117 -2.53 -0.40 -2.58
N MET A 118 -3.10 -0.62 -1.40
CA MET A 118 -2.34 -0.85 -0.17
C MET A 118 -3.07 -1.80 0.79
N MET A 119 -2.30 -2.50 1.62
CA MET A 119 -2.86 -3.42 2.63
C MET A 119 -3.30 -2.73 3.91
N PRO A 120 -2.51 -1.80 4.50
CA PRO A 120 -2.96 -1.05 5.66
C PRO A 120 -4.20 -0.20 5.37
N HIS A 121 -4.95 0.12 6.42
CA HIS A 121 -6.23 0.84 6.36
C HIS A 121 -6.06 2.32 6.77
N PRO A 122 -5.70 3.24 5.86
CA PRO A 122 -5.56 4.65 6.22
C PRO A 122 -6.88 5.28 6.65
N GLU A 123 -8.03 4.80 6.15
CA GLU A 123 -9.36 5.26 6.53
C GLU A 123 -9.68 5.01 8.01
N ARG A 124 -9.02 4.03 8.63
CA ARG A 124 -9.15 3.74 10.07
C ARG A 124 -8.25 4.57 10.96
N ALA A 125 -7.41 5.42 10.39
CA ALA A 125 -6.48 6.30 11.07
C ALA A 125 -6.77 7.78 10.71
N CYS A 126 -8.03 8.16 10.66
CA CYS A 126 -8.49 9.49 10.21
C CYS A 126 -9.21 10.30 11.29
N SER A 127 -9.17 9.88 12.56
CA SER A 127 -9.92 10.55 13.62
C SER A 127 -9.06 10.86 14.83
N ALA A 128 -8.99 12.14 15.18
CA ALA A 128 -8.34 12.57 16.42
C ALA A 128 -9.06 12.00 17.67
N VAL A 129 -10.35 11.74 17.59
CA VAL A 129 -11.13 11.09 18.67
C VAL A 129 -10.67 9.64 18.89
N LEU A 130 -10.24 8.97 17.83
CA LEU A 130 -9.66 7.62 17.90
C LEU A 130 -8.14 7.64 18.16
N GLY A 131 -7.54 8.83 18.32
CA GLY A 131 -6.14 9.01 18.67
C GLY A 131 -5.15 8.86 17.52
N ASN A 132 -5.60 8.79 16.26
CA ASN A 132 -4.69 8.66 15.11
C ASN A 132 -5.26 9.36 13.86
N THR A 133 -4.48 10.26 13.27
CA THR A 133 -4.81 11.02 12.07
C THR A 133 -3.83 10.81 10.91
N ASP A 134 -2.87 9.89 11.04
CA ASP A 134 -1.84 9.62 10.02
C ASP A 134 -2.46 9.23 8.67
N GLY A 135 -3.59 8.54 8.69
CA GLY A 135 -4.32 8.17 7.48
C GLY A 135 -4.88 9.35 6.69
N GLN A 136 -5.20 10.47 7.34
CA GLN A 136 -5.65 11.68 6.64
C GLN A 136 -4.56 12.25 5.74
N GLU A 137 -3.32 12.28 6.23
CA GLU A 137 -2.18 12.76 5.47
C GLU A 137 -1.91 11.85 4.26
N ILE A 138 -1.95 10.53 4.45
CA ILE A 138 -1.81 9.55 3.36
C ILE A 138 -2.87 9.79 2.29
N LEU A 139 -4.15 9.87 2.66
CA LEU A 139 -5.25 10.06 1.71
C LEU A 139 -5.14 11.38 0.95
N LYS A 140 -4.77 12.46 1.63
CA LYS A 140 -4.51 13.76 0.99
C LYS A 140 -3.38 13.66 -0.03
N ASN A 141 -2.26 13.06 0.34
CA ASN A 141 -1.09 12.91 -0.54
C ASN A 141 -1.43 12.08 -1.78
N LEU A 142 -2.18 11.00 -1.64
CA LEU A 142 -2.61 10.17 -2.78
C LEU A 142 -3.60 10.91 -3.69
N LEU A 143 -4.50 11.70 -3.13
CA LEU A 143 -5.44 12.52 -3.93
C LEU A 143 -4.73 13.64 -4.69
N MET A 144 -3.71 14.27 -4.08
CA MET A 144 -2.97 15.38 -4.66
C MET A 144 -1.86 14.94 -5.62
N ALA A 145 -1.29 13.73 -5.44
CA ALA A 145 -0.19 13.22 -6.27
C ALA A 145 -0.50 13.15 -7.77
N THR A 146 -1.78 13.20 -8.14
CA THR A 146 -2.24 13.21 -9.53
C THR A 146 -2.48 14.61 -10.10
N GLU A 147 -2.47 15.65 -9.29
CA GLU A 147 -2.58 17.04 -9.78
C GLU A 147 -1.24 17.59 -10.30
N LEU A 148 -0.13 16.95 -9.94
CA LEU A 148 1.21 17.36 -10.35
C LEU A 148 1.67 16.77 -11.70
N VAL A 149 0.87 15.92 -12.32
CA VAL A 149 1.19 15.24 -13.60
C VAL A 149 0.31 15.71 -14.76
N SER A 150 -0.54 16.69 -14.52
CA SER A 150 -1.36 17.33 -15.58
C SER A 150 -0.61 18.43 -16.29
#